data_7fcb45af3be12f7279413f221cc29d77
#
_entry.id   7fcb45af3be12f7279413f221cc29d77
#
_cell.length_a   1.000
_cell.length_b   1.000
_cell.length_c   1.000
_cell.angle_alpha   90.00
_cell.angle_beta   90.00
_cell.angle_gamma   90.00
#
_symmetry.space_group_name_H-M   'P 1'
#
loop_
_entity.id
_entity.type
_entity.pdbx_description
1 polymer ?
#
loop_
_entity_poly.entity_id
_entity_poly.type
_entity_poly.pdbx_seq_one_letter_code
_entity_poly.pdbx_strand_id
1 'polypeptide(L)'
;MQMFGYKFTAVGLLAIGAVVIFAAEATKHSVVRKDGFVPDAKTAIKIAVAVWDPIYGEATIAKERPYTARLDTNKVWIVEGSLRKDWFGGPVFGGTAIAEIAKSDGRILRISHGK
;
A
#
# COMPACT_ATOMS: atom_id res chain seq x y z
N MET A 1 27.83 45.96 22.46
CA MET A 1 27.47 46.00 21.02
C MET A 1 28.18 44.95 20.19
N GLN A 2 29.41 44.66 20.46
CA GLN A 2 30.16 43.64 19.71
C GLN A 2 29.58 42.23 19.87
N MET A 3 28.97 41.92 21.00
CA MET A 3 28.37 40.62 21.24
C MET A 3 27.18 40.30 20.36
N PHE A 4 26.44 41.30 19.88
CA PHE A 4 25.28 41.09 19.00
C PHE A 4 25.68 40.50 17.65
N GLY A 5 26.82 40.94 17.08
CA GLY A 5 27.31 40.41 15.83
C GLY A 5 27.62 38.92 15.86
N TYR A 6 28.20 38.46 16.97
CA TYR A 6 28.54 37.05 17.14
C TYR A 6 27.30 36.14 17.18
N LYS A 7 26.25 36.59 17.87
CA LYS A 7 25.02 35.81 17.98
C LYS A 7 24.35 35.63 16.64
N PHE A 8 24.28 36.67 15.81
CA PHE A 8 23.71 36.59 14.47
C PHE A 8 24.49 35.63 13.58
N THR A 9 25.80 35.65 13.63
CA THR A 9 26.65 34.78 12.82
C THR A 9 26.41 33.31 13.15
N ALA A 10 26.30 32.97 14.45
CA ALA A 10 26.06 31.61 14.88
C ALA A 10 24.69 31.06 14.40
N VAL A 11 23.67 31.88 14.44
CA VAL A 11 22.34 31.49 13.95
C VAL A 11 22.34 31.23 12.44
N GLY A 12 23.05 32.06 11.68
CA GLY A 12 23.19 31.90 10.23
C GLY A 12 23.87 30.55 9.88
N LEU A 13 24.92 30.18 10.59
CA LEU A 13 25.64 28.93 10.37
C LEU A 13 24.75 27.69 10.64
N LEU A 14 23.93 27.70 11.68
CA LEU A 14 23.01 26.63 12.00
C LEU A 14 21.95 26.45 10.91
N ALA A 15 21.41 27.50 10.35
CA ALA A 15 20.43 27.45 9.27
C ALA A 15 21.02 26.81 8.01
N ILE A 16 22.25 27.15 7.64
CA ILE A 16 22.94 26.56 6.50
C ILE A 16 23.15 25.06 6.70
N GLY A 17 23.55 24.64 7.90
CA GLY A 17 23.75 23.22 8.24
C GLY A 17 22.47 22.40 8.09
N ALA A 18 21.32 22.92 8.51
CA ALA A 18 20.04 22.26 8.38
C ALA A 18 19.64 22.03 6.89
N VAL A 19 19.89 22.99 6.01
CA VAL A 19 19.62 22.86 4.58
C VAL A 19 20.49 21.77 3.94
N VAL A 20 21.75 21.65 4.31
CA VAL A 20 22.65 20.61 3.80
C VAL A 20 22.16 19.21 4.20
N ILE A 21 21.67 19.02 5.42
CA ILE A 21 21.12 17.73 5.88
C ILE A 21 19.91 17.32 5.04
N PHE A 22 19.03 18.26 4.72
CA PHE A 22 17.87 18.00 3.86
C PHE A 22 18.27 17.54 2.45
N ALA A 23 19.25 18.18 1.85
CA ALA A 23 19.76 17.81 0.53
C ALA A 23 20.35 16.39 0.51
N ALA A 24 21.06 15.97 1.57
CA ALA A 24 21.62 14.65 1.70
C ALA A 24 20.54 13.56 1.75
N GLU A 25 19.39 13.81 2.42
CA GLU A 25 18.26 12.89 2.47
C GLU A 25 17.61 12.68 1.09
N ALA A 26 17.55 13.73 0.25
CA ALA A 26 16.92 13.67 -1.07
C ALA A 26 17.69 12.80 -2.07
N THR A 27 18.93 12.38 -1.76
CA THR A 27 19.76 11.58 -2.67
C THR A 27 19.71 10.07 -2.42
N LYS A 28 18.84 9.61 -1.53
CA LYS A 28 18.69 8.17 -1.26
C LYS A 28 18.27 7.42 -2.51
N HIS A 29 18.95 6.31 -2.76
CA HIS A 29 18.66 5.44 -3.89
C HIS A 29 17.32 4.70 -3.68
N SER A 30 16.55 4.59 -4.73
CA SER A 30 15.33 3.77 -4.77
C SER A 30 15.29 2.96 -6.05
N VAL A 31 14.74 1.75 -5.97
CA VAL A 31 14.52 0.91 -7.14
C VAL A 31 13.34 1.44 -7.93
N VAL A 32 13.49 1.51 -9.24
CA VAL A 32 12.40 1.80 -10.18
C VAL A 32 12.16 0.56 -11.03
N ARG A 33 10.94 0.05 -11.02
CA ARG A 33 10.58 -1.13 -11.80
C ARG A 33 9.77 -0.74 -13.03
N LYS A 34 10.20 -1.24 -14.17
CA LYS A 34 9.57 -0.98 -15.47
C LYS A 34 8.11 -1.48 -15.51
N ASP A 35 7.86 -2.63 -14.89
CA ASP A 35 6.54 -3.26 -14.85
C ASP A 35 5.70 -2.87 -13.64
N GLY A 36 6.17 -1.88 -12.87
CA GLY A 36 5.55 -1.48 -11.62
C GLY A 36 5.97 -2.38 -10.45
N PHE A 37 5.61 -1.96 -9.23
CA PHE A 37 5.93 -2.72 -8.02
C PHE A 37 4.99 -3.89 -7.77
N VAL A 38 3.85 -3.95 -8.48
CA VAL A 38 2.90 -5.06 -8.40
C VAL A 38 2.77 -5.71 -9.79
N PRO A 39 3.79 -6.46 -10.23
CA PRO A 39 3.85 -6.93 -11.61
C PRO A 39 2.90 -8.08 -11.94
N ASP A 40 2.44 -8.82 -10.93
CA ASP A 40 1.66 -10.04 -11.14
C ASP A 40 0.51 -10.19 -10.13
N ALA A 41 -0.42 -11.08 -10.46
CA ALA A 41 -1.59 -11.37 -9.65
C ALA A 41 -1.24 -11.90 -8.26
N LYS A 42 -0.21 -12.75 -8.16
CA LYS A 42 0.22 -13.32 -6.88
C LYS A 42 0.67 -12.24 -5.91
N THR A 43 1.43 -11.26 -6.38
CA THR A 43 1.85 -10.12 -5.56
C THR A 43 0.66 -9.29 -5.12
N ALA A 44 -0.28 -9.00 -6.04
CA ALA A 44 -1.49 -8.25 -5.72
C ALA A 44 -2.32 -8.95 -4.64
N ILE A 45 -2.48 -10.27 -4.73
CA ILE A 45 -3.21 -11.06 -3.74
C ILE A 45 -2.53 -10.97 -2.36
N LYS A 46 -1.22 -11.09 -2.29
CA LYS A 46 -0.49 -10.97 -1.03
C LYS A 46 -0.70 -9.61 -0.37
N ILE A 47 -0.66 -8.54 -1.16
CA ILE A 47 -0.91 -7.20 -0.64
C ILE A 47 -2.35 -7.07 -0.12
N ALA A 48 -3.32 -7.55 -0.89
CA ALA A 48 -4.72 -7.52 -0.49
C ALA A 48 -4.95 -8.24 0.83
N VAL A 49 -4.45 -9.46 0.97
CA VAL A 49 -4.61 -10.26 2.19
C VAL A 49 -3.95 -9.56 3.38
N ALA A 50 -2.76 -9.00 3.19
CA ALA A 50 -2.07 -8.27 4.26
C ALA A 50 -2.87 -7.05 4.75
N VAL A 51 -3.63 -6.42 3.88
CA VAL A 51 -4.51 -5.29 4.24
C VAL A 51 -5.83 -5.77 4.85
N TRP A 52 -6.43 -6.81 4.30
CA TRP A 52 -7.71 -7.34 4.77
C TRP A 52 -7.62 -7.95 6.17
N ASP A 53 -6.55 -8.68 6.46
CA ASP A 53 -6.42 -9.44 7.71
C ASP A 53 -6.61 -8.58 8.96
N PRO A 54 -5.95 -7.43 9.13
CA PRO A 54 -6.17 -6.60 10.30
C PRO A 54 -7.53 -5.90 10.33
N ILE A 55 -8.21 -5.77 9.20
CA ILE A 55 -9.52 -5.12 9.11
C ILE A 55 -10.65 -6.11 9.42
N TYR A 56 -10.64 -7.26 8.77
CA TYR A 56 -11.74 -8.23 8.80
C TYR A 56 -11.45 -9.48 9.63
N GLY A 57 -10.19 -9.70 9.98
CA GLY A 57 -9.74 -10.88 10.71
C GLY A 57 -9.20 -11.98 9.80
N GLU A 58 -8.08 -12.57 10.18
CA GLU A 58 -7.41 -13.62 9.40
C GLU A 58 -8.31 -14.81 9.12
N ALA A 59 -9.07 -15.25 10.12
CA ALA A 59 -9.97 -16.41 9.98
C ALA A 59 -11.08 -16.12 8.96
N THR A 60 -11.64 -14.92 8.99
CA THR A 60 -12.68 -14.51 8.05
C THR A 60 -12.13 -14.48 6.62
N ILE A 61 -10.98 -13.88 6.43
CA ILE A 61 -10.37 -13.79 5.10
C ILE A 61 -9.92 -15.15 4.58
N ALA A 62 -9.38 -16.02 5.44
CA ALA A 62 -8.98 -17.36 5.05
C ALA A 62 -10.15 -18.18 4.50
N LYS A 63 -11.35 -17.94 4.98
CA LYS A 63 -12.57 -18.61 4.49
C LYS A 63 -12.98 -18.19 3.09
N GLU A 64 -12.46 -17.08 2.61
CA GLU A 64 -12.78 -16.54 1.28
C GLU A 64 -11.80 -17.00 0.20
N ARG A 65 -10.96 -17.98 0.49
CA ARG A 65 -10.10 -18.60 -0.53
C ARG A 65 -10.95 -19.42 -1.51
N PRO A 66 -10.53 -19.55 -2.77
CA PRO A 66 -9.36 -18.94 -3.37
C PRO A 66 -9.58 -17.47 -3.70
N TYR A 67 -8.53 -16.67 -3.58
CA TYR A 67 -8.57 -15.28 -4.00
C TYR A 67 -8.28 -15.17 -5.49
N THR A 68 -8.92 -14.21 -6.16
CA THR A 68 -8.70 -13.94 -7.56
C THR A 68 -8.20 -12.52 -7.76
N ALA A 69 -7.38 -12.31 -8.77
CA ALA A 69 -6.90 -10.97 -9.13
C ALA A 69 -6.98 -10.80 -10.64
N ARG A 70 -7.51 -9.69 -11.08
CA ARG A 70 -7.55 -9.30 -12.49
C ARG A 70 -7.01 -7.89 -12.66
N LEU A 71 -6.41 -7.65 -13.80
CA LEU A 71 -5.84 -6.35 -14.12
C LEU A 71 -6.85 -5.55 -14.94
N ASP A 72 -7.24 -4.40 -14.42
CA ASP A 72 -8.17 -3.50 -15.09
C ASP A 72 -7.37 -2.39 -15.78
N THR A 73 -7.62 -2.20 -17.08
CA THR A 73 -6.97 -1.18 -17.92
C THR A 73 -5.43 -1.17 -17.83
N ASN A 74 -4.81 -2.30 -17.48
CA ASN A 74 -3.36 -2.45 -17.26
C ASN A 74 -2.78 -1.57 -16.15
N LYS A 75 -3.61 -0.99 -15.28
CA LYS A 75 -3.18 -0.04 -14.25
C LYS A 75 -3.57 -0.41 -12.84
N VAL A 76 -4.66 -1.15 -12.67
CA VAL A 76 -5.25 -1.45 -11.36
C VAL A 76 -5.51 -2.94 -11.24
N TRP A 77 -4.97 -3.53 -10.18
CA TRP A 77 -5.34 -4.89 -9.77
C TRP A 77 -6.62 -4.84 -8.97
N ILE A 78 -7.60 -5.64 -9.37
CA ILE A 78 -8.82 -5.86 -8.61
C ILE A 78 -8.73 -7.27 -8.03
N VAL A 79 -8.62 -7.34 -6.71
CA VAL A 79 -8.48 -8.61 -5.97
C VAL A 79 -9.77 -8.86 -5.21
N GLU A 80 -10.28 -10.07 -5.31
CA GLU A 80 -11.53 -10.46 -4.66
C GLU A 80 -11.38 -11.81 -3.96
N GLY A 81 -12.07 -11.94 -2.83
CA GLY A 81 -12.30 -13.23 -2.21
C GLY A 81 -13.38 -14.02 -2.94
N SER A 82 -13.58 -15.26 -2.57
CA SER A 82 -14.60 -16.12 -3.13
C SER A 82 -15.71 -16.41 -2.11
N LEU A 83 -16.95 -16.41 -2.57
CA LEU A 83 -18.07 -16.86 -1.76
C LEU A 83 -17.98 -18.37 -1.59
N ARG A 84 -18.13 -18.81 -0.34
CA ARG A 84 -18.25 -20.23 -0.05
C ARG A 84 -19.66 -20.72 -0.43
N LYS A 85 -19.72 -21.96 -0.86
CA LYS A 85 -20.99 -22.67 -0.94
C LYS A 85 -21.30 -23.28 0.43
N ASP A 86 -22.59 -23.41 0.76
CA ASP A 86 -22.99 -24.06 1.98
C ASP A 86 -22.69 -25.57 1.91
N TRP A 87 -22.99 -26.29 3.01
CA TRP A 87 -22.77 -27.74 3.09
C TRP A 87 -23.44 -28.50 1.96
N PHE A 88 -24.56 -28.02 1.47
CA PHE A 88 -25.35 -28.67 0.42
C PHE A 88 -25.01 -28.17 -1.00
N GLY A 89 -23.99 -27.31 -1.12
CA GLY A 89 -23.58 -26.75 -2.42
C GLY A 89 -24.39 -25.56 -2.86
N GLY A 90 -25.31 -25.05 -2.04
CA GLY A 90 -26.04 -23.82 -2.30
C GLY A 90 -25.22 -22.58 -1.99
N PRO A 91 -25.66 -21.39 -2.44
CA PRO A 91 -24.95 -20.15 -2.19
C PRO A 91 -25.01 -19.75 -0.71
N VAL A 92 -23.90 -19.30 -0.19
CA VAL A 92 -23.82 -18.68 1.14
C VAL A 92 -24.08 -17.20 0.99
N PHE A 93 -24.96 -16.64 1.84
CA PHE A 93 -25.24 -15.22 1.84
C PHE A 93 -24.08 -14.45 2.47
N GLY A 94 -23.82 -13.28 1.92
CA GLY A 94 -22.73 -12.42 2.33
C GLY A 94 -21.90 -11.99 1.12
N GLY A 95 -21.06 -11.01 1.30
CA GLY A 95 -20.18 -10.55 0.26
C GLY A 95 -18.77 -11.08 0.41
N THR A 96 -17.92 -10.64 -0.46
CA THR A 96 -16.50 -10.94 -0.43
C THR A 96 -15.68 -9.68 -0.21
N ALA A 97 -14.46 -9.86 0.29
CA ALA A 97 -13.50 -8.78 0.38
C ALA A 97 -13.03 -8.37 -1.02
N ILE A 98 -12.87 -7.08 -1.22
CA ILE A 98 -12.40 -6.50 -2.48
C ILE A 98 -11.25 -5.54 -2.15
N ALA A 99 -10.21 -5.57 -2.98
CA ALA A 99 -9.12 -4.60 -2.93
C ALA A 99 -8.79 -4.12 -4.34
N GLU A 100 -8.66 -2.82 -4.50
CA GLU A 100 -8.16 -2.21 -5.73
C GLU A 100 -6.78 -1.63 -5.43
N ILE A 101 -5.77 -2.07 -6.18
CA ILE A 101 -4.36 -1.79 -5.92
C ILE A 101 -3.72 -1.25 -7.19
N ALA A 102 -3.04 -0.11 -7.09
CA ALA A 102 -2.32 0.44 -8.23
C ALA A 102 -1.13 -0.45 -8.60
N LYS A 103 -1.06 -0.85 -9.87
CA LYS A 103 0.02 -1.71 -10.37
C LYS A 103 1.38 -1.05 -10.26
N SER A 104 1.46 0.26 -10.46
CA SER A 104 2.72 0.99 -10.52
C SER A 104 3.47 1.02 -9.18
N ASP A 105 2.77 1.35 -8.10
CA ASP A 105 3.39 1.62 -6.80
C ASP A 105 2.81 0.81 -5.63
N GLY A 106 1.79 -0.01 -5.87
CA GLY A 106 1.16 -0.81 -4.83
C GLY A 106 0.20 -0.02 -3.95
N ARG A 107 -0.12 1.22 -4.31
CA ARG A 107 -1.02 2.06 -3.53
C ARG A 107 -2.41 1.43 -3.46
N ILE A 108 -3.00 1.45 -2.26
CA ILE A 108 -4.35 0.96 -2.04
C ILE A 108 -5.35 2.03 -2.49
N LEU A 109 -6.17 1.70 -3.47
CA LEU A 109 -7.16 2.63 -4.03
C LEU A 109 -8.54 2.43 -3.40
N ARG A 110 -8.87 1.20 -3.02
CA ARG A 110 -10.16 0.88 -2.41
C ARG A 110 -10.09 -0.42 -1.65
N ILE A 111 -10.68 -0.45 -0.46
CA ILE A 111 -10.92 -1.66 0.33
C ILE A 111 -12.39 -1.69 0.68
N SER A 112 -13.01 -2.84 0.46
CA SER A 112 -14.44 -3.00 0.70
C SER A 112 -14.74 -4.47 1.01
N HIS A 113 -15.85 -4.72 1.68
CA HIS A 113 -16.39 -6.06 1.89
C HIS A 113 -17.88 -6.00 1.64
N GLY A 114 -18.38 -6.85 0.77
CA GLY A 114 -19.80 -6.96 0.50
C GLY A 114 -20.57 -7.52 1.70
N LYS A 115 -21.87 -7.31 1.73
CA LYS A 115 -22.76 -7.84 2.77
C LYS A 115 -23.32 -9.18 2.35
#